data_ba8a636853e0ed82736a075a575e305a
#
_entry.id   ba8a636853e0ed82736a075a575e305a
#
_cell.length_a   1.000
_cell.length_b   1.000
_cell.length_c   1.000
_cell.angle_alpha   90.00
_cell.angle_beta   90.00
_cell.angle_gamma   90.00
#
_symmetry.space_group_name_H-M   'P 1'
#
loop_
_entity.id
_entity.type
_entity.pdbx_description
1 polymer ?
#
loop_
_entity_poly.entity_id
_entity_poly.type
_entity_poly.pdbx_seq_one_letter_code
_entity_poly.pdbx_strand_id
1 'polypeptide(L)'
;MCPRCIKSLPYARGAAAEQKLPHIVKCVSPFYYEGDVRQSLLRYKFGGVRAYCDIYAEFLVKTIDERAVSCDIITWVPLNAKRLRRRGYDQARLIAEETAKLMGVECVQLLTKTRNIRAQSLTGGAAERKRNVSGVFSPCDAELIKGRHVLIIDDIVTTGATLAECAGVLTKCGAASVTAATLARKRA
;
A
#
# COMPACT_ATOMS: atom_id res chain seq x y z
N MET A 1 18.56 12.11 1.88
CA MET A 1 19.37 11.00 1.29
C MET A 1 20.43 11.59 0.37
N CYS A 2 21.65 11.03 0.28
CA CYS A 2 22.67 11.61 -0.59
C CYS A 2 22.40 11.27 -2.08
N PRO A 3 22.87 12.12 -3.04
CA PRO A 3 22.63 11.90 -4.48
C PRO A 3 23.13 10.55 -5.02
N ARG A 4 24.25 10.05 -4.49
CA ARG A 4 24.83 8.75 -4.87
C ARG A 4 23.92 7.59 -4.47
N CYS A 5 23.39 7.61 -3.22
CA CYS A 5 22.45 6.59 -2.74
C CYS A 5 21.11 6.62 -3.50
N ILE A 6 20.63 7.81 -3.88
CA ILE A 6 19.39 7.92 -4.68
C ILE A 6 19.59 7.25 -6.05
N LYS A 7 20.72 7.48 -6.72
CA LYS A 7 20.99 6.91 -8.05
C LYS A 7 21.11 5.38 -8.06
N SER A 8 21.52 4.76 -6.95
CA SER A 8 21.70 3.30 -6.83
C SER A 8 20.41 2.55 -6.44
N LEU A 9 19.31 3.23 -6.17
CA LEU A 9 18.07 2.56 -5.79
C LEU A 9 17.51 1.70 -6.93
N PRO A 10 16.89 0.55 -6.62
CA PRO A 10 16.33 -0.37 -7.61
C PRO A 10 14.99 0.16 -8.15
N TYR A 11 15.03 1.21 -8.96
CA TYR A 11 13.82 1.82 -9.53
C TYR A 11 13.04 0.88 -10.43
N ALA A 12 11.75 0.83 -10.26
CA ALA A 12 10.81 0.32 -11.24
C ALA A 12 10.38 1.49 -12.15
N ARG A 13 10.80 1.46 -13.42
CA ARG A 13 10.59 2.59 -14.36
C ARG A 13 9.65 2.20 -15.51
N GLY A 14 8.99 3.21 -16.10
CA GLY A 14 8.09 2.99 -17.23
C GLY A 14 6.97 2.01 -16.86
N ALA A 15 6.62 1.10 -17.74
CA ALA A 15 5.60 0.08 -17.52
C ALA A 15 5.91 -0.84 -16.31
N ALA A 16 7.19 -1.01 -15.95
CA ALA A 16 7.59 -1.82 -14.80
C ALA A 16 7.20 -1.19 -13.44
N ALA A 17 6.88 0.11 -13.39
CA ALA A 17 6.34 0.76 -12.20
C ALA A 17 4.85 0.43 -11.98
N GLU A 18 4.18 -0.18 -12.95
CA GLU A 18 2.75 -0.50 -12.89
C GLU A 18 2.52 -2.01 -12.77
N GLN A 19 1.45 -2.38 -12.07
CA GLN A 19 0.98 -3.76 -11.94
C GLN A 19 -0.54 -3.79 -12.07
N LYS A 20 -1.04 -4.75 -12.85
CA LYS A 20 -2.48 -5.02 -12.94
C LYS A 20 -2.92 -5.90 -11.78
N LEU A 21 -3.94 -5.47 -11.06
CA LEU A 21 -4.52 -6.21 -9.94
C LEU A 21 -6.05 -6.21 -10.04
N PRO A 22 -6.75 -7.25 -9.58
CA PRO A 22 -8.21 -7.27 -9.54
C PRO A 22 -8.78 -6.08 -8.76
N HIS A 23 -9.86 -5.48 -9.28
CA HIS A 23 -10.56 -4.32 -8.69
C HIS A 23 -9.73 -3.05 -8.57
N ILE A 24 -8.53 -2.99 -9.16
CA ILE A 24 -7.63 -1.85 -9.12
C ILE A 24 -7.37 -1.39 -10.55
N VAL A 25 -7.69 -0.13 -10.84
CA VAL A 25 -7.47 0.49 -12.15
C VAL A 25 -5.98 0.55 -12.47
N LYS A 26 -5.18 0.99 -11.49
CA LYS A 26 -3.73 1.10 -11.60
C LYS A 26 -3.08 0.91 -10.23
N CYS A 27 -2.05 0.08 -10.17
CA CYS A 27 -1.20 -0.07 -8.98
C CYS A 27 0.22 0.34 -9.34
N VAL A 28 0.76 1.35 -8.66
CA VAL A 28 2.07 1.94 -8.96
C VAL A 28 3.08 1.71 -7.83
N SER A 29 4.35 1.55 -8.19
CA SER A 29 5.44 1.38 -7.22
C SER A 29 6.74 1.98 -7.76
N PRO A 30 7.44 2.87 -7.03
CA PRO A 30 8.72 3.44 -7.46
C PRO A 30 9.85 2.42 -7.52
N PHE A 31 9.83 1.37 -6.68
CA PHE A 31 10.98 0.50 -6.51
C PHE A 31 10.65 -0.98 -6.65
N TYR A 32 11.69 -1.76 -6.95
CA TYR A 32 11.70 -3.18 -6.66
C TYR A 32 12.08 -3.44 -5.20
N TYR A 33 11.49 -4.48 -4.59
CA TYR A 33 11.76 -4.90 -3.20
C TYR A 33 13.10 -5.65 -3.10
N GLU A 34 14.19 -4.93 -3.30
CA GLU A 34 15.57 -5.46 -3.39
C GLU A 34 16.56 -4.51 -2.70
N GLY A 35 17.77 -4.98 -2.46
CA GLY A 35 18.89 -4.17 -2.00
C GLY A 35 18.58 -3.24 -0.83
N ASP A 36 18.96 -1.98 -0.94
CA ASP A 36 18.79 -0.97 0.10
C ASP A 36 17.32 -0.63 0.38
N VAL A 37 16.44 -0.72 -0.62
CA VAL A 37 14.98 -0.51 -0.43
C VAL A 37 14.42 -1.60 0.49
N ARG A 38 14.79 -2.87 0.27
CA ARG A 38 14.38 -3.96 1.15
C ARG A 38 14.90 -3.76 2.58
N GLN A 39 16.17 -3.37 2.73
CA GLN A 39 16.78 -3.13 4.04
C GLN A 39 16.11 -1.97 4.79
N SER A 40 15.86 -0.85 4.09
CA SER A 40 15.18 0.31 4.69
C SER A 40 13.76 -0.02 5.15
N LEU A 41 12.99 -0.77 4.33
CA LEU A 41 11.64 -1.21 4.69
C LEU A 41 11.62 -2.19 5.88
N LEU A 42 12.64 -3.05 6.02
CA LEU A 42 12.77 -3.91 7.20
C LEU A 42 13.06 -3.07 8.46
N ARG A 43 13.94 -2.08 8.38
CA ARG A 43 14.19 -1.14 9.49
C ARG A 43 12.96 -0.32 9.83
N TYR A 44 12.22 0.15 8.82
CA TYR A 44 10.95 0.84 9.01
C TYR A 44 9.90 -0.04 9.70
N LYS A 45 9.80 -1.33 9.33
CA LYS A 45 8.84 -2.27 9.92
C LYS A 45 9.20 -2.75 11.32
N PHE A 46 10.47 -2.90 11.63
CA PHE A 46 10.95 -3.62 12.81
C PHE A 46 12.00 -2.85 13.63
N GLY A 47 12.63 -1.84 13.06
CA GLY A 47 13.66 -1.03 13.70
C GLY A 47 13.16 0.29 14.29
N GLY A 48 11.86 0.59 14.21
CA GLY A 48 11.27 1.81 14.79
C GLY A 48 11.65 3.12 14.08
N VAL A 49 12.29 3.07 12.92
CA VAL A 49 12.80 4.25 12.20
C VAL A 49 11.67 4.92 11.42
N ARG A 50 10.80 5.64 12.13
CA ARG A 50 9.63 6.33 11.55
C ARG A 50 9.99 7.45 10.58
N ALA A 51 11.15 8.10 10.76
CA ALA A 51 11.65 9.19 9.92
C ALA A 51 11.80 8.82 8.42
N TYR A 52 11.67 7.53 8.07
CA TYR A 52 11.64 7.15 6.66
C TYR A 52 10.31 7.49 5.97
N CYS A 53 9.22 7.76 6.71
CA CYS A 53 7.90 7.99 6.10
C CYS A 53 7.88 9.21 5.18
N ASP A 54 8.56 10.29 5.54
CA ASP A 54 8.62 11.52 4.75
C ASP A 54 9.26 11.27 3.38
N ILE A 55 10.45 10.64 3.38
CA ILE A 55 11.15 10.27 2.14
C ILE A 55 10.33 9.27 1.31
N TYR A 56 9.67 8.35 1.95
CA TYR A 56 8.82 7.38 1.26
C TYR A 56 7.61 8.04 0.61
N ALA A 57 6.98 8.98 1.29
CA ALA A 57 5.87 9.76 0.74
C ALA A 57 6.31 10.60 -0.48
N GLU A 58 7.49 11.25 -0.43
CA GLU A 58 8.06 11.97 -1.58
C GLU A 58 8.22 11.07 -2.81
N PHE A 59 8.77 9.86 -2.65
CA PHE A 59 8.90 8.91 -3.75
C PHE A 59 7.55 8.43 -4.29
N LEU A 60 6.56 8.24 -3.40
CA LEU A 60 5.21 7.87 -3.82
C LEU A 60 4.53 8.97 -4.59
N VAL A 61 4.53 10.21 -4.08
CA VAL A 61 3.94 11.38 -4.76
C VAL A 61 4.54 11.54 -6.15
N LYS A 62 5.86 11.53 -6.26
CA LYS A 62 6.54 11.60 -7.56
C LYS A 62 6.06 10.50 -8.51
N THR A 63 5.91 9.28 -8.03
CA THR A 63 5.47 8.15 -8.88
C THR A 63 3.98 8.26 -9.24
N ILE A 64 3.16 8.72 -8.32
CA ILE A 64 1.73 8.98 -8.52
C ILE A 64 1.55 10.01 -9.64
N ASP A 65 2.29 11.12 -9.59
CA ASP A 65 2.26 12.19 -10.60
C ASP A 65 2.78 11.71 -11.95
N GLU A 66 3.94 11.04 -11.99
CA GLU A 66 4.53 10.49 -13.22
C GLU A 66 3.62 9.46 -13.91
N ARG A 67 2.74 8.81 -13.16
CA ARG A 67 1.78 7.81 -13.68
C ARG A 67 0.38 8.35 -13.85
N ALA A 68 0.17 9.65 -13.68
CA ALA A 68 -1.13 10.30 -13.78
C ALA A 68 -2.23 9.56 -12.98
N VAL A 69 -1.95 9.29 -11.71
CA VAL A 69 -2.92 8.74 -10.77
C VAL A 69 -3.57 9.89 -10.03
N SER A 70 -4.88 10.03 -10.16
CA SER A 70 -5.70 11.00 -9.42
C SER A 70 -6.59 10.29 -8.40
N CYS A 71 -6.92 10.97 -7.31
CA CYS A 71 -7.83 10.48 -6.29
C CYS A 71 -8.51 11.65 -5.55
N ASP A 72 -9.68 11.37 -4.97
CA ASP A 72 -10.41 12.30 -4.10
C ASP A 72 -10.07 12.07 -2.63
N ILE A 73 -9.63 10.85 -2.29
CA ILE A 73 -9.39 10.42 -0.92
C ILE A 73 -8.31 9.34 -0.89
N ILE A 74 -7.46 9.41 0.12
CA ILE A 74 -6.41 8.42 0.38
C ILE A 74 -6.78 7.58 1.59
N THR A 75 -6.54 6.28 1.50
CA THR A 75 -6.65 5.32 2.58
C THR A 75 -5.44 4.38 2.58
N TRP A 76 -5.35 3.49 3.54
CA TRP A 76 -4.24 2.53 3.65
C TRP A 76 -4.74 1.11 3.92
N VAL A 77 -3.88 0.12 3.69
CA VAL A 77 -4.10 -1.26 4.09
C VAL A 77 -3.90 -1.38 5.61
N PRO A 78 -4.96 -1.59 6.41
CA PRO A 78 -4.83 -1.58 7.87
C PRO A 78 -4.11 -2.81 8.41
N LEU A 79 -3.25 -2.60 9.41
CA LEU A 79 -2.66 -3.68 10.19
C LEU A 79 -3.70 -4.33 11.12
N ASN A 80 -3.51 -5.62 11.43
CA ASN A 80 -4.26 -6.22 12.53
C ASN A 80 -3.77 -5.71 13.90
N ALA A 81 -4.65 -5.70 14.90
CA ALA A 81 -4.37 -5.20 16.25
C ALA A 81 -3.13 -5.86 16.91
N LYS A 82 -2.88 -7.17 16.66
CA LYS A 82 -1.69 -7.87 17.20
C LYS A 82 -0.39 -7.32 16.61
N ARG A 83 -0.36 -7.08 15.29
CA ARG A 83 0.83 -6.49 14.64
C ARG A 83 1.02 -5.04 15.03
N LEU A 84 -0.06 -4.27 15.13
CA LEU A 84 -0.02 -2.87 15.57
C LEU A 84 0.56 -2.77 16.99
N ARG A 85 0.09 -3.57 17.96
CA ARG A 85 0.66 -3.61 19.32
C ARG A 85 2.14 -3.99 19.34
N ARG A 86 2.57 -4.95 18.50
CA ARG A 86 3.98 -5.37 18.43
C ARG A 86 4.90 -4.32 17.81
N ARG A 87 4.41 -3.58 16.81
CA ARG A 87 5.19 -2.58 16.06
C ARG A 87 5.11 -1.17 16.67
N GLY A 88 4.05 -0.89 17.43
CA GLY A 88 3.77 0.42 18.01
C GLY A 88 3.20 1.44 17.02
N TYR A 89 3.16 1.14 15.72
CA TYR A 89 2.59 2.00 14.67
C TYR A 89 2.16 1.20 13.43
N ASP A 90 1.29 1.80 12.62
CA ASP A 90 0.87 1.29 11.32
C ASP A 90 1.71 1.98 10.23
N GLN A 91 2.54 1.21 9.55
CA GLN A 91 3.49 1.69 8.54
C GLN A 91 2.77 2.31 7.33
N ALA A 92 1.75 1.61 6.83
CA ALA A 92 1.00 2.07 5.67
C ALA A 92 0.22 3.34 5.99
N ARG A 93 -0.32 3.44 7.22
CA ARG A 93 -0.99 4.65 7.71
C ARG A 93 -0.08 5.87 7.69
N LEU A 94 1.11 5.78 8.31
CA LEU A 94 2.04 6.91 8.36
C LEU A 94 2.45 7.39 6.96
N ILE A 95 2.73 6.45 6.04
CA ILE A 95 3.05 6.79 4.66
C ILE A 95 1.84 7.44 3.97
N ALA A 96 0.62 6.92 4.19
CA ALA A 96 -0.60 7.46 3.59
C ALA A 96 -0.89 8.88 4.07
N GLU A 97 -0.77 9.13 5.39
CA GLU A 97 -0.98 10.45 5.99
C GLU A 97 0.01 11.49 5.42
N GLU A 98 1.29 11.14 5.31
CA GLU A 98 2.30 12.06 4.75
C GLU A 98 2.13 12.23 3.23
N THR A 99 1.80 11.17 2.49
CA THR A 99 1.47 11.25 1.06
C THR A 99 0.29 12.18 0.81
N ALA A 100 -0.78 12.02 1.60
CA ALA A 100 -1.98 12.84 1.51
C ALA A 100 -1.71 14.33 1.78
N LYS A 101 -0.91 14.61 2.79
CA LYS A 101 -0.46 15.98 3.13
C LYS A 101 0.32 16.61 1.98
N LEU A 102 1.25 15.88 1.36
CA LEU A 102 2.01 16.39 0.21
C LEU A 102 1.15 16.60 -1.03
N MET A 103 0.10 15.78 -1.22
CA MET A 103 -0.84 15.90 -2.35
C MET A 103 -1.98 16.89 -2.09
N GLY A 104 -2.18 17.38 -0.86
CA GLY A 104 -3.33 18.21 -0.49
C GLY A 104 -4.67 17.46 -0.55
N VAL A 105 -4.68 16.14 -0.30
CA VAL A 105 -5.85 15.25 -0.37
C VAL A 105 -6.18 14.72 1.03
N GLU A 106 -7.46 14.48 1.30
CA GLU A 106 -7.92 13.93 2.58
C GLU A 106 -7.42 12.48 2.78
N CYS A 107 -6.96 12.16 3.99
CA CYS A 107 -6.56 10.79 4.38
C CYS A 107 -7.49 10.25 5.47
N VAL A 108 -8.24 9.20 5.15
CA VAL A 108 -9.25 8.63 6.05
C VAL A 108 -9.11 7.11 6.13
N GLN A 109 -9.36 6.57 7.31
CA GLN A 109 -9.45 5.13 7.50
C GLN A 109 -10.78 4.61 6.93
N LEU A 110 -10.77 4.09 5.71
CA LEU A 110 -11.95 3.52 5.05
C LEU A 110 -12.12 2.02 5.32
N LEU A 111 -11.09 1.35 5.81
CA LEU A 111 -11.06 -0.10 6.00
C LEU A 111 -10.60 -0.49 7.40
N THR A 112 -11.19 -1.55 7.95
CA THR A 112 -10.71 -2.25 9.14
C THR A 112 -10.35 -3.68 8.82
N LYS A 113 -9.38 -4.24 9.56
CA LYS A 113 -9.02 -5.66 9.47
C LYS A 113 -9.69 -6.45 10.57
N THR A 114 -10.74 -7.19 10.23
CA THR A 114 -11.64 -7.88 11.17
C THR A 114 -11.17 -9.26 11.60
N ARG A 115 -10.37 -9.95 10.77
CA ARG A 115 -9.87 -11.30 11.08
C ARG A 115 -8.35 -11.35 11.17
N ASN A 116 -7.84 -12.00 12.22
CA ASN A 116 -6.45 -12.44 12.29
C ASN A 116 -6.30 -13.72 11.45
N ILE A 117 -5.87 -13.60 10.20
CA ILE A 117 -5.36 -14.78 9.51
C ILE A 117 -4.10 -15.20 10.27
N ARG A 118 -4.14 -16.36 10.93
CA ARG A 118 -2.92 -17.03 11.38
C ARG A 118 -2.01 -17.18 10.17
N ALA A 119 -0.76 -16.75 10.31
CA ALA A 119 0.27 -17.10 9.35
C ALA A 119 0.46 -18.63 9.41
N GLN A 120 -0.39 -19.37 8.70
CA GLN A 120 -0.14 -20.78 8.43
C GLN A 120 0.94 -20.81 7.37
N SER A 121 2.06 -21.38 7.76
CA SER A 121 3.21 -21.86 7.00
C SER A 121 3.59 -21.17 5.69
N LEU A 122 4.84 -20.82 5.58
CA LEU A 122 5.56 -20.29 4.42
C LEU A 122 5.53 -21.22 3.16
N THR A 123 4.77 -22.29 3.17
CA THR A 123 4.74 -23.35 2.15
C THR A 123 3.55 -23.30 1.17
N GLY A 124 2.56 -22.44 1.39
CA GLY A 124 1.36 -22.37 0.54
C GLY A 124 1.57 -21.56 -0.74
N GLY A 125 1.12 -22.10 -1.89
CA GLY A 125 1.15 -21.46 -3.19
C GLY A 125 0.28 -20.20 -3.31
N ALA A 126 0.32 -19.52 -4.46
CA ALA A 126 -0.42 -18.27 -4.72
C ALA A 126 -1.95 -18.40 -4.52
N ALA A 127 -2.53 -19.57 -4.85
CA ALA A 127 -3.96 -19.86 -4.69
C ALA A 127 -4.39 -19.94 -3.22
N GLU A 128 -3.54 -20.47 -2.35
CA GLU A 128 -3.80 -20.58 -0.91
C GLU A 128 -3.69 -19.18 -0.24
N ARG A 129 -2.74 -18.36 -0.66
CA ARG A 129 -2.65 -16.96 -0.22
C ARG A 129 -3.88 -16.13 -0.61
N LYS A 130 -4.48 -16.38 -1.79
CA LYS A 130 -5.70 -15.71 -2.24
C LYS A 130 -6.91 -16.11 -1.38
N ARG A 131 -7.08 -17.40 -1.04
CA ARG A 131 -8.16 -17.88 -0.14
C ARG A 131 -8.03 -17.34 1.29
N ASN A 132 -6.80 -17.20 1.79
CA ASN A 132 -6.53 -16.74 3.14
C ASN A 132 -6.78 -15.24 3.37
N VAL A 133 -7.05 -14.45 2.33
CA VAL A 133 -7.30 -12.99 2.43
C VAL A 133 -8.78 -12.64 2.30
N SER A 134 -9.62 -13.55 1.75
CA SER A 134 -11.04 -13.29 1.51
C SER A 134 -11.83 -13.06 2.81
N GLY A 135 -12.60 -11.96 2.87
CA GLY A 135 -13.43 -11.58 4.03
C GLY A 135 -12.65 -11.10 5.25
N VAL A 136 -11.43 -10.62 5.06
CA VAL A 136 -10.54 -10.15 6.13
C VAL A 136 -10.72 -8.67 6.41
N PHE A 137 -11.20 -7.91 5.44
CA PHE A 137 -11.41 -6.47 5.56
C PHE A 137 -12.91 -6.14 5.54
N SER A 138 -13.27 -5.11 6.28
CA SER A 138 -14.62 -4.52 6.29
C SER A 138 -14.53 -3.01 6.14
N PRO A 139 -15.53 -2.34 5.51
CA PRO A 139 -15.56 -0.90 5.44
C PRO A 139 -15.82 -0.30 6.83
N CYS A 140 -15.26 0.88 7.08
CA CYS A 140 -15.56 1.67 8.29
C CYS A 140 -16.84 2.48 8.10
N ASP A 141 -16.97 3.13 6.93
CA ASP A 141 -18.10 3.97 6.55
C ASP A 141 -18.28 3.89 5.02
N ALA A 142 -19.42 3.35 4.59
CA ALA A 142 -19.72 3.18 3.18
C ALA A 142 -20.08 4.51 2.48
N GLU A 143 -20.64 5.47 3.19
CA GLU A 143 -21.03 6.77 2.63
C GLU A 143 -19.81 7.61 2.24
N LEU A 144 -18.71 7.51 3.00
CA LEU A 144 -17.45 8.17 2.65
C LEU A 144 -16.77 7.58 1.41
N ILE A 145 -17.15 6.37 1.00
CA ILE A 145 -16.54 5.65 -0.13
C ILE A 145 -17.33 5.92 -1.42
N LYS A 146 -18.66 6.07 -1.31
CA LYS A 146 -19.56 6.11 -2.45
C LYS A 146 -19.26 7.26 -3.42
N GLY A 147 -19.05 6.91 -4.68
CA GLY A 147 -18.74 7.85 -5.76
C GLY A 147 -17.34 8.44 -5.75
N ARG A 148 -16.46 8.06 -4.80
CA ARG A 148 -15.10 8.60 -4.69
C ARG A 148 -14.10 7.81 -5.51
N HIS A 149 -13.07 8.51 -6.02
CA HIS A 149 -11.84 7.91 -6.53
C HIS A 149 -10.86 7.68 -5.38
N VAL A 150 -10.69 6.42 -4.98
CA VAL A 150 -9.93 6.05 -3.78
C VAL A 150 -8.52 5.59 -4.15
N LEU A 151 -7.50 6.16 -3.48
CA LEU A 151 -6.12 5.67 -3.54
C LEU A 151 -5.79 4.88 -2.27
N ILE A 152 -5.40 3.61 -2.44
CA ILE A 152 -4.94 2.75 -1.33
C ILE A 152 -3.41 2.78 -1.26
N ILE A 153 -2.87 3.08 -0.08
CA ILE A 153 -1.43 3.01 0.20
C ILE A 153 -1.08 1.73 0.96
N ASP A 154 0.00 1.06 0.54
CA ASP A 154 0.64 -0.02 1.30
C ASP A 154 2.16 0.08 1.16
N ASP A 155 2.92 -0.67 1.96
CA ASP A 155 4.38 -0.64 1.91
C ASP A 155 4.97 -1.50 0.79
N ILE A 156 4.44 -2.70 0.56
CA ILE A 156 4.98 -3.65 -0.43
C ILE A 156 3.85 -4.43 -1.10
N VAL A 157 3.84 -4.46 -2.42
CA VAL A 157 3.04 -5.40 -3.18
C VAL A 157 3.86 -6.63 -3.60
N THR A 158 3.34 -7.81 -3.29
CA THR A 158 3.92 -9.10 -3.73
C THR A 158 3.01 -9.75 -4.77
N THR A 159 2.01 -10.50 -4.34
CA THR A 159 0.97 -11.07 -5.22
C THR A 159 -0.18 -10.10 -5.46
N GLY A 160 -0.27 -9.01 -4.72
CA GLY A 160 -1.39 -8.07 -4.76
C GLY A 160 -2.69 -8.54 -4.10
N ALA A 161 -2.72 -9.76 -3.53
CA ALA A 161 -3.94 -10.33 -2.97
C ALA A 161 -4.58 -9.45 -1.87
N THR A 162 -3.76 -8.83 -1.02
CA THR A 162 -4.24 -7.92 0.04
C THR A 162 -4.87 -6.65 -0.55
N LEU A 163 -4.19 -6.03 -1.51
CA LEU A 163 -4.70 -4.84 -2.19
C LEU A 163 -5.99 -5.14 -2.97
N ALA A 164 -6.03 -6.28 -3.69
CA ALA A 164 -7.21 -6.71 -4.43
C ALA A 164 -8.42 -6.95 -3.51
N GLU A 165 -8.22 -7.52 -2.32
CA GLU A 165 -9.29 -7.71 -1.33
C GLU A 165 -9.78 -6.35 -0.79
N CYS A 166 -8.87 -5.46 -0.40
CA CYS A 166 -9.22 -4.10 0.02
C CYS A 166 -10.01 -3.36 -1.07
N ALA A 167 -9.53 -3.40 -2.31
CA ALA A 167 -10.19 -2.77 -3.45
C ALA A 167 -11.56 -3.38 -3.73
N GLY A 168 -11.70 -4.70 -3.61
CA GLY A 168 -13.00 -5.38 -3.75
C GLY A 168 -14.03 -4.93 -2.72
N VAL A 169 -13.61 -4.66 -1.47
CA VAL A 169 -14.48 -4.09 -0.43
C VAL A 169 -14.90 -2.67 -0.80
N LEU A 170 -13.96 -1.80 -1.19
CA LEU A 170 -14.25 -0.41 -1.57
C LEU A 170 -15.17 -0.33 -2.80
N THR A 171 -14.93 -1.16 -3.81
CA THR A 171 -15.79 -1.24 -5.01
C THR A 171 -17.21 -1.66 -4.65
N LYS A 172 -17.38 -2.64 -3.76
CA LYS A 172 -18.70 -3.07 -3.28
C LYS A 172 -19.43 -1.98 -2.51
N CYS A 173 -18.70 -1.07 -1.86
CA CYS A 173 -19.27 0.12 -1.18
C CYS A 173 -19.52 1.27 -2.16
N GLY A 174 -19.34 1.08 -3.47
CA GLY A 174 -19.68 2.08 -4.48
C GLY A 174 -18.58 3.09 -4.79
N ALA A 175 -17.28 2.77 -4.52
CA ALA A 175 -16.18 3.60 -5.01
C ALA A 175 -16.26 3.76 -6.54
N ALA A 176 -16.08 4.97 -7.07
CA ALA A 176 -16.07 5.25 -8.51
C ALA A 176 -14.88 4.58 -9.19
N SER A 177 -13.72 4.60 -8.54
CA SER A 177 -12.54 3.83 -8.93
C SER A 177 -11.65 3.57 -7.72
N VAL A 178 -10.83 2.52 -7.83
CA VAL A 178 -9.80 2.24 -6.83
C VAL A 178 -8.45 2.16 -7.54
N THR A 179 -7.48 2.92 -7.06
CA THR A 179 -6.08 2.87 -7.44
C THR A 179 -5.23 2.46 -6.24
N ALA A 180 -3.99 2.06 -6.45
CA ALA A 180 -3.09 1.72 -5.37
C ALA A 180 -1.68 2.26 -5.62
N ALA A 181 -0.99 2.64 -4.54
CA ALA A 181 0.43 2.95 -4.58
C ALA A 181 1.15 2.23 -3.44
N THR A 182 2.30 1.62 -3.75
CA THR A 182 3.16 0.94 -2.77
C THR A 182 4.60 1.36 -2.98
N LEU A 183 5.41 1.38 -1.91
CA LEU A 183 6.81 1.74 -2.03
C LEU A 183 7.61 0.78 -2.88
N ALA A 184 7.31 -0.50 -2.78
CA ALA A 184 8.05 -1.49 -3.53
C ALA A 184 7.17 -2.65 -4.01
N ARG A 185 7.58 -3.25 -5.12
CA ARG A 185 6.99 -4.46 -5.68
C ARG A 185 8.03 -5.57 -5.82
N LYS A 186 7.61 -6.83 -5.77
CA LYS A 186 8.47 -7.92 -6.23
C LYS A 186 8.65 -7.88 -7.75
N ARG A 187 9.80 -8.29 -8.24
CA ARG A 187 9.93 -8.65 -9.66
C ARG A 187 9.02 -9.86 -9.95
N ALA A 188 8.41 -9.81 -11.12
CA ALA A 188 7.67 -10.95 -11.64
C ALA A 188 8.64 -12.06 -12.05
#